data_f4d5284e9e8560580ef3dc6c0918e7de
#
_entry.id   f4d5284e9e8560580ef3dc6c0918e7de
#
_cell.length_a   1.000
_cell.length_b   1.000
_cell.length_c   1.000
_cell.angle_alpha   90.00
_cell.angle_beta   90.00
_cell.angle_gamma   90.00
#
_symmetry.space_group_name_H-M   'P 1'
#
loop_
_entity.id
_entity.type
_entity.pdbx_description
1 polymer ?
#
loop_
_entity_poly.entity_id
_entity_poly.type
_entity_poly.pdbx_seq_one_letter_code
_entity_poly.pdbx_strand_id
1 'polypeptide(L)'
;MKNSALDGRLASAAGLVRQGARFADIGTDHAHLPLALLREGRIEWAVCSDINRGPLDSAMANAREAGFFEKIKFVLTDGAAALDGEGLTDVAICGMGGELIAEIIDKAPFLKNKETRLILQPMSRQGQLRLYLLTNGFSIIKEVYSYSQGKYYVTICAEYTGKAYEPTLYERELGRAEFLDTGCAECNGYLDARLRVYEKIARGKREGGEEACDEALLYQYIKDLRKEI
;
A
#
# COMPACT_ATOMS: atom_id res chain seq x y z
N MET A 1 23.24 18.73 0.88
CA MET A 1 22.01 18.01 0.48
C MET A 1 21.85 16.79 1.37
N LYS A 2 20.90 16.77 2.29
CA LYS A 2 20.59 15.53 3.02
C LYS A 2 19.88 14.59 2.05
N ASN A 3 20.60 13.61 1.57
CA ASN A 3 20.06 12.48 0.82
C ASN A 3 19.27 11.63 1.84
N SER A 4 18.03 11.99 2.15
CA SER A 4 17.22 11.18 3.03
C SER A 4 16.77 9.96 2.21
N ALA A 5 17.43 8.82 2.45
CA ALA A 5 16.95 7.55 1.93
C ALA A 5 15.49 7.37 2.34
N LEU A 6 14.68 6.81 1.45
CA LEU A 6 13.30 6.43 1.78
C LEU A 6 13.30 5.46 2.96
N ASP A 7 12.34 5.58 3.83
CA ASP A 7 12.11 4.52 4.83
C ASP A 7 11.69 3.21 4.15
N GLY A 8 11.77 2.09 4.88
CA GLY A 8 11.52 0.77 4.29
C GLY A 8 10.15 0.64 3.62
N ARG A 9 9.11 1.35 4.13
CA ARG A 9 7.75 1.35 3.54
C ARG A 9 7.73 2.02 2.17
N LEU A 10 8.27 3.23 2.09
CA LEU A 10 8.31 4.01 0.85
C LEU A 10 9.31 3.40 -0.15
N ALA A 11 10.40 2.78 0.33
CA ALA A 11 11.33 2.05 -0.52
C ALA A 11 10.67 0.84 -1.18
N SER A 12 9.84 0.07 -0.45
CA SER A 12 9.06 -1.03 -1.03
C SER A 12 8.05 -0.53 -2.06
N ALA A 13 7.38 0.61 -1.81
CA ALA A 13 6.48 1.24 -2.78
C ALA A 13 7.22 1.71 -4.03
N ALA A 14 8.38 2.38 -3.88
CA ALA A 14 9.21 2.83 -5.00
C ALA A 14 9.62 1.67 -5.90
N GLY A 15 9.98 0.51 -5.33
CA GLY A 15 10.35 -0.70 -6.07
C GLY A 15 9.25 -1.28 -6.97
N LEU A 16 7.99 -0.91 -6.75
CA LEU A 16 6.82 -1.39 -7.50
C LEU A 16 6.40 -0.44 -8.64
N VAL A 17 6.90 0.81 -8.64
CA VAL A 17 6.62 1.80 -9.68
C VAL A 17 7.34 1.41 -10.97
N ARG A 18 6.62 1.42 -12.09
CA ARG A 18 7.16 1.10 -13.43
C ARG A 18 8.11 2.18 -13.93
N GLN A 19 9.09 1.77 -14.72
CA GLN A 19 9.96 2.71 -15.41
C GLN A 19 9.15 3.54 -16.42
N GLY A 20 9.34 4.86 -16.44
CA GLY A 20 8.64 5.78 -17.33
C GLY A 20 7.18 6.03 -16.98
N ALA A 21 6.73 5.62 -15.77
CA ALA A 21 5.35 5.81 -15.35
C ALA A 21 4.95 7.29 -15.26
N ARG A 22 3.72 7.60 -15.65
CA ARG A 22 3.03 8.84 -15.25
C ARG A 22 2.46 8.61 -13.86
N PHE A 23 3.15 9.16 -12.89
CA PHE A 23 3.01 8.78 -11.47
C PHE A 23 2.14 9.76 -10.70
N ALA A 24 1.32 9.24 -9.76
CA ALA A 24 0.66 10.05 -8.74
C ALA A 24 0.94 9.53 -7.33
N ASP A 25 1.13 10.44 -6.38
CA ASP A 25 1.26 10.19 -4.94
C ASP A 25 0.08 10.85 -4.22
N ILE A 26 -0.86 10.04 -3.74
CA ILE A 26 -2.08 10.49 -3.08
C ILE A 26 -1.86 10.52 -1.56
N GLY A 27 -2.10 11.68 -0.95
CA GLY A 27 -1.76 11.92 0.46
C GLY A 27 -0.25 12.11 0.61
N THR A 28 0.33 12.92 -0.27
CA THR A 28 1.77 13.19 -0.26
C THR A 28 2.12 14.10 0.90
N ASP A 29 2.85 13.59 1.89
CA ASP A 29 3.22 14.40 3.06
C ASP A 29 4.40 15.30 2.73
N HIS A 30 5.47 14.91 2.21
CA HIS A 30 6.65 15.72 1.89
C HIS A 30 7.21 15.48 0.49
N ALA A 31 6.44 14.85 -0.39
CA ALA A 31 6.84 14.36 -1.71
C ALA A 31 8.08 13.45 -1.69
N HIS A 32 8.32 12.72 -0.60
CA HIS A 32 9.50 11.86 -0.47
C HIS A 32 9.58 10.81 -1.57
N LEU A 33 8.46 10.13 -1.84
CA LEU A 33 8.39 9.07 -2.85
C LEU A 33 8.58 9.62 -4.28
N PRO A 34 7.81 10.62 -4.76
CA PRO A 34 8.02 11.15 -6.11
C PRO A 34 9.41 11.78 -6.30
N LEU A 35 9.96 12.45 -5.28
CA LEU A 35 11.31 13.02 -5.37
C LEU A 35 12.40 11.95 -5.49
N ALA A 36 12.26 10.83 -4.80
CA ALA A 36 13.19 9.71 -4.95
C ALA A 36 13.11 9.11 -6.36
N LEU A 37 11.90 8.86 -6.87
CA LEU A 37 11.66 8.31 -8.21
C LEU A 37 12.20 9.24 -9.32
N LEU A 38 12.04 10.56 -9.18
CA LEU A 38 12.60 11.55 -10.11
C LEU A 38 14.13 11.57 -10.08
N ARG A 39 14.75 11.48 -8.90
CA ARG A 39 16.23 11.42 -8.75
C ARG A 39 16.81 10.17 -9.38
N GLU A 40 16.12 9.03 -9.26
CA GLU A 40 16.52 7.76 -9.87
C GLU A 40 16.26 7.73 -11.39
N GLY A 41 15.58 8.73 -11.95
CA GLY A 41 15.15 8.71 -13.35
C GLY A 41 14.14 7.61 -13.67
N ARG A 42 13.44 7.12 -12.64
CA ARG A 42 12.38 6.11 -12.81
C ARG A 42 11.11 6.70 -13.39
N ILE A 43 10.81 7.94 -13.03
CA ILE A 43 9.73 8.75 -13.61
C ILE A 43 10.28 10.09 -14.10
N GLU A 44 9.57 10.71 -15.04
CA GLU A 44 9.93 12.04 -15.55
C GLU A 44 9.02 13.13 -15.02
N TRP A 45 7.84 12.76 -14.53
CA TRP A 45 6.80 13.65 -14.06
C TRP A 45 5.91 12.97 -13.01
N ALA A 46 5.38 13.78 -12.08
CA ALA A 46 4.47 13.31 -11.04
C ALA A 46 3.34 14.28 -10.75
N VAL A 47 2.23 13.74 -10.19
CA VAL A 47 1.23 14.51 -9.44
C VAL A 47 1.39 14.18 -7.96
N CYS A 48 1.41 15.22 -7.11
CA CYS A 48 1.32 15.11 -5.66
C CYS A 48 0.01 15.70 -5.19
N SER A 49 -0.81 14.94 -4.48
CA SER A 49 -2.06 15.44 -3.94
C SER A 49 -2.16 15.23 -2.44
N ASP A 50 -2.84 16.15 -1.75
CA ASP A 50 -3.22 16.02 -0.34
C ASP A 50 -4.50 16.81 -0.08
N ILE A 51 -5.27 16.41 0.93
CA ILE A 51 -6.45 17.12 1.39
C ILE A 51 -6.08 18.39 2.18
N ASN A 52 -4.88 18.42 2.76
CA ASN A 52 -4.39 19.50 3.61
C ASN A 52 -3.36 20.36 2.88
N ARG A 53 -3.45 21.68 3.06
CA ARG A 53 -2.53 22.65 2.47
C ARG A 53 -1.10 22.51 2.99
N GLY A 54 -0.93 22.30 4.31
CA GLY A 54 0.37 22.22 4.96
C GLY A 54 1.32 21.17 4.38
N PRO A 55 0.88 19.88 4.25
CA PRO A 55 1.66 18.84 3.57
C PRO A 55 2.05 19.22 2.14
N LEU A 56 1.13 19.79 1.35
CA LEU A 56 1.44 20.26 -0.01
C LEU A 56 2.48 21.39 -0.03
N ASP A 57 2.39 22.35 0.87
CA ASP A 57 3.37 23.45 0.96
C ASP A 57 4.76 22.89 1.31
N SER A 58 4.84 21.90 2.20
CA SER A 58 6.07 21.18 2.52
C SER A 58 6.60 20.40 1.29
N ALA A 59 5.74 19.73 0.56
CA ALA A 59 6.09 19.00 -0.66
C ALA A 59 6.63 19.95 -1.74
N MET A 60 5.99 21.12 -1.94
CA MET A 60 6.45 22.17 -2.85
C MET A 60 7.82 22.72 -2.47
N ALA A 61 8.07 22.97 -1.18
CA ALA A 61 9.36 23.44 -0.68
C ALA A 61 10.47 22.41 -0.96
N ASN A 62 10.22 21.14 -0.64
CA ASN A 62 11.15 20.05 -0.91
C ASN A 62 11.42 19.85 -2.41
N ALA A 63 10.41 20.01 -3.24
CA ALA A 63 10.56 19.93 -4.69
C ALA A 63 11.41 21.06 -5.27
N ARG A 64 11.27 22.29 -4.75
CA ARG A 64 12.13 23.43 -5.13
C ARG A 64 13.58 23.19 -4.71
N GLU A 65 13.80 22.77 -3.45
CA GLU A 65 15.14 22.45 -2.94
C GLU A 65 15.82 21.34 -3.75
N ALA A 66 15.04 20.33 -4.18
CA ALA A 66 15.52 19.23 -4.98
C ALA A 66 15.71 19.56 -6.48
N GLY A 67 15.22 20.72 -6.97
CA GLY A 67 15.28 21.10 -8.38
C GLY A 67 14.28 20.40 -9.28
N PHE A 68 13.21 19.83 -8.71
CA PHE A 68 12.16 19.08 -9.45
C PHE A 68 10.78 19.76 -9.43
N PHE A 69 10.68 21.02 -8.99
CA PHE A 69 9.40 21.70 -8.85
C PHE A 69 8.58 21.71 -10.13
N GLU A 70 9.20 21.97 -11.28
CA GLU A 70 8.55 21.99 -12.60
C GLU A 70 8.15 20.59 -13.12
N LYS A 71 8.63 19.54 -12.47
CA LYS A 71 8.29 18.15 -12.80
C LYS A 71 7.16 17.57 -11.96
N ILE A 72 6.62 18.37 -11.03
CA ILE A 72 5.57 17.92 -10.12
C ILE A 72 4.37 18.88 -10.18
N LYS A 73 3.20 18.33 -10.47
CA LYS A 73 1.92 19.02 -10.32
C LYS A 73 1.41 18.82 -8.90
N PHE A 74 1.08 19.90 -8.20
CA PHE A 74 0.54 19.86 -6.85
C PHE A 74 -0.96 20.15 -6.87
N VAL A 75 -1.77 19.28 -6.25
CA VAL A 75 -3.23 19.38 -6.28
C VAL A 75 -3.79 19.26 -4.86
N LEU A 76 -4.48 20.29 -4.39
CA LEU A 76 -5.22 20.27 -3.13
C LEU A 76 -6.58 19.60 -3.39
N THR A 77 -6.78 18.36 -2.94
CA THR A 77 -8.00 17.59 -3.19
C THR A 77 -8.21 16.50 -2.15
N ASP A 78 -9.45 16.11 -1.96
CA ASP A 78 -9.81 14.93 -1.17
C ASP A 78 -9.73 13.68 -2.06
N GLY A 79 -8.72 12.84 -1.81
CA GLY A 79 -8.47 11.61 -2.55
C GLY A 79 -7.95 11.82 -3.96
N ALA A 80 -8.39 10.98 -4.91
CA ALA A 80 -7.86 10.90 -6.26
C ALA A 80 -8.81 11.42 -7.37
N ALA A 81 -10.08 11.68 -7.06
CA ALA A 81 -11.10 11.98 -8.08
C ALA A 81 -10.77 13.19 -8.97
N ALA A 82 -10.11 14.23 -8.41
CA ALA A 82 -9.70 15.42 -9.16
C ALA A 82 -8.52 15.17 -10.11
N LEU A 83 -7.95 13.99 -10.13
CA LEU A 83 -6.81 13.62 -10.99
C LEU A 83 -7.25 12.87 -12.26
N ASP A 84 -8.54 12.75 -12.50
CA ASP A 84 -9.04 12.18 -13.75
C ASP A 84 -8.56 13.01 -14.95
N GLY A 85 -8.21 12.34 -16.04
CA GLY A 85 -7.64 12.98 -17.23
C GLY A 85 -6.14 13.25 -17.20
N GLU A 86 -5.42 13.04 -16.10
CA GLU A 86 -3.97 13.21 -16.00
C GLU A 86 -3.16 12.11 -16.74
N GLY A 87 -3.82 11.09 -17.24
CA GLY A 87 -3.17 9.96 -17.95
C GLY A 87 -2.27 9.14 -17.06
N LEU A 88 -2.64 8.98 -15.79
CA LEU A 88 -1.85 8.27 -14.78
C LEU A 88 -1.76 6.78 -15.09
N THR A 89 -0.54 6.25 -15.03
CA THR A 89 -0.29 4.82 -15.20
C THR A 89 0.04 4.12 -13.88
N ASP A 90 0.67 4.82 -12.94
CA ASP A 90 0.99 4.29 -11.62
C ASP A 90 0.52 5.28 -10.54
N VAL A 91 -0.24 4.78 -9.57
CA VAL A 91 -0.79 5.59 -8.48
C VAL A 91 -0.41 4.97 -7.14
N ALA A 92 0.29 5.72 -6.31
CA ALA A 92 0.62 5.34 -4.95
C ALA A 92 -0.36 5.97 -3.96
N ILE A 93 -0.81 5.17 -2.98
CA ILE A 93 -1.57 5.60 -1.80
C ILE A 93 -0.92 4.94 -0.59
N CYS A 94 -0.05 5.69 0.09
CA CYS A 94 0.80 5.16 1.15
C CYS A 94 0.53 5.83 2.50
N GLY A 95 0.71 5.08 3.60
CA GLY A 95 0.65 5.64 4.95
C GLY A 95 -0.77 5.83 5.51
N MET A 96 -1.79 5.29 4.87
CA MET A 96 -3.20 5.41 5.25
C MET A 96 -3.79 4.10 5.77
N GLY A 97 -4.96 4.16 6.43
CA GLY A 97 -5.72 2.95 6.76
C GLY A 97 -6.30 2.28 5.52
N GLY A 98 -6.36 0.93 5.50
CA GLY A 98 -6.85 0.19 4.34
C GLY A 98 -8.28 0.53 3.93
N GLU A 99 -9.14 0.87 4.87
CA GLU A 99 -10.52 1.31 4.61
C GLU A 99 -10.54 2.66 3.89
N LEU A 100 -9.70 3.62 4.32
CA LEU A 100 -9.57 4.92 3.65
C LEU A 100 -8.99 4.78 2.24
N ILE A 101 -8.00 3.90 2.04
CA ILE A 101 -7.45 3.60 0.72
C ILE A 101 -8.57 3.06 -0.20
N ALA A 102 -9.38 2.12 0.29
CA ALA A 102 -10.51 1.57 -0.46
C ALA A 102 -11.54 2.65 -0.83
N GLU A 103 -11.87 3.55 0.10
CA GLU A 103 -12.75 4.70 -0.17
C GLU A 103 -12.20 5.63 -1.25
N ILE A 104 -10.90 5.95 -1.22
CA ILE A 104 -10.24 6.80 -2.22
C ILE A 104 -10.34 6.16 -3.60
N ILE A 105 -10.10 4.85 -3.70
CA ILE A 105 -10.19 4.11 -4.97
C ILE A 105 -11.66 4.09 -5.47
N ASP A 106 -12.61 3.86 -4.59
CA ASP A 106 -14.03 3.78 -4.94
C ASP A 106 -14.58 5.11 -5.48
N LYS A 107 -14.15 6.23 -4.88
CA LYS A 107 -14.49 7.59 -5.30
C LYS A 107 -13.80 8.05 -6.60
N ALA A 108 -12.88 7.26 -7.15
CA ALA A 108 -12.10 7.59 -8.34
C ALA A 108 -12.22 6.50 -9.43
N PRO A 109 -13.35 6.42 -10.14
CA PRO A 109 -13.63 5.35 -11.12
C PRO A 109 -12.58 5.20 -12.22
N PHE A 110 -11.84 6.27 -12.56
CA PHE A 110 -10.77 6.23 -13.55
C PHE A 110 -9.61 5.30 -13.14
N LEU A 111 -9.47 4.99 -11.84
CA LEU A 111 -8.51 4.00 -11.33
C LEU A 111 -8.89 2.55 -11.68
N LYS A 112 -10.15 2.31 -12.06
CA LYS A 112 -10.62 1.01 -12.61
C LYS A 112 -10.26 0.90 -14.11
N ASN A 113 -8.99 1.13 -14.42
CA ASN A 113 -8.40 1.05 -15.74
C ASN A 113 -7.31 -0.03 -15.76
N LYS A 114 -7.31 -0.89 -16.79
CA LYS A 114 -6.38 -2.01 -16.93
C LYS A 114 -4.90 -1.60 -17.08
N GLU A 115 -4.65 -0.36 -17.51
CA GLU A 115 -3.31 0.18 -17.68
C GLU A 115 -2.77 0.82 -16.39
N THR A 116 -3.67 1.10 -15.42
CA THR A 116 -3.31 1.74 -14.16
C THR A 116 -2.91 0.72 -13.10
N ARG A 117 -1.70 0.88 -12.58
CA ARG A 117 -1.17 0.13 -11.43
C ARG A 117 -1.39 0.91 -10.16
N LEU A 118 -1.94 0.26 -9.14
CA LEU A 118 -2.09 0.78 -7.80
C LEU A 118 -0.98 0.24 -6.90
N ILE A 119 -0.30 1.12 -6.19
CA ILE A 119 0.75 0.80 -5.21
C ILE A 119 0.25 1.27 -3.85
N LEU A 120 -0.22 0.33 -3.05
CA LEU A 120 -1.00 0.60 -1.85
C LEU A 120 -0.24 0.15 -0.61
N GLN A 121 0.05 1.09 0.31
CA GLN A 121 0.73 0.76 1.56
C GLN A 121 -0.19 1.07 2.76
N PRO A 122 -1.02 0.08 3.18
CA PRO A 122 -1.91 0.24 4.32
C PRO A 122 -1.17 0.16 5.65
N MET A 123 -1.43 1.13 6.55
CA MET A 123 -0.91 1.13 7.92
C MET A 123 -1.72 0.21 8.86
N SER A 124 -2.97 -0.04 8.51
CA SER A 124 -3.93 -0.88 9.25
C SER A 124 -4.99 -1.42 8.30
N ARG A 125 -5.81 -2.36 8.78
CA ARG A 125 -6.96 -2.87 8.01
C ARG A 125 -6.59 -3.46 6.63
N GLN A 126 -5.46 -4.17 6.57
CA GLN A 126 -4.95 -4.79 5.34
C GLN A 126 -5.95 -5.78 4.75
N GLY A 127 -6.62 -6.58 5.60
CA GLY A 127 -7.62 -7.55 5.18
C GLY A 127 -8.83 -6.90 4.50
N GLN A 128 -9.32 -5.76 5.02
CA GLN A 128 -10.41 -5.01 4.42
C GLN A 128 -10.03 -4.44 3.05
N LEU A 129 -8.78 -3.96 2.91
CA LEU A 129 -8.29 -3.48 1.61
C LEU A 129 -8.20 -4.61 0.59
N ARG A 130 -7.65 -5.79 0.97
CA ARG A 130 -7.62 -6.96 0.08
C ARG A 130 -9.02 -7.40 -0.33
N LEU A 131 -9.94 -7.49 0.65
CA LEU A 131 -11.34 -7.81 0.37
C LEU A 131 -11.93 -6.84 -0.65
N TYR A 132 -11.82 -5.53 -0.41
CA TYR A 132 -12.30 -4.52 -1.35
C TYR A 132 -11.72 -4.71 -2.76
N LEU A 133 -10.41 -4.84 -2.88
CA LEU A 133 -9.75 -5.00 -4.18
C LEU A 133 -10.28 -6.23 -4.95
N LEU A 134 -10.30 -7.38 -4.29
CA LEU A 134 -10.64 -8.66 -4.94
C LEU A 134 -12.12 -8.75 -5.30
N THR A 135 -13.01 -8.20 -4.46
CA THR A 135 -14.47 -8.16 -4.74
C THR A 135 -14.86 -7.06 -5.73
N ASN A 136 -13.99 -6.07 -5.97
CA ASN A 136 -14.25 -4.96 -6.91
C ASN A 136 -13.48 -5.09 -8.24
N GLY A 137 -13.00 -6.29 -8.57
CA GLY A 137 -12.42 -6.60 -9.88
C GLY A 137 -10.95 -6.21 -10.04
N PHE A 138 -10.23 -5.91 -8.95
CA PHE A 138 -8.78 -5.78 -8.97
C PHE A 138 -8.12 -7.13 -8.72
N SER A 139 -6.97 -7.34 -9.34
CA SER A 139 -6.07 -8.45 -9.05
C SER A 139 -4.86 -7.93 -8.29
N ILE A 140 -4.55 -8.53 -7.16
CA ILE A 140 -3.29 -8.30 -6.46
C ILE A 140 -2.21 -9.07 -7.22
N ILE A 141 -1.25 -8.35 -7.79
CA ILE A 141 -0.20 -8.94 -8.63
C ILE A 141 1.11 -9.15 -7.88
N LYS A 142 1.29 -8.45 -6.75
CA LYS A 142 2.45 -8.61 -5.88
C LYS A 142 2.19 -8.02 -4.51
N GLU A 143 2.78 -8.63 -3.49
CA GLU A 143 2.91 -8.04 -2.16
C GLU A 143 4.38 -8.02 -1.76
N VAL A 144 4.82 -6.93 -1.17
CA VAL A 144 6.20 -6.73 -0.71
C VAL A 144 6.17 -6.37 0.77
N TYR A 145 6.96 -7.10 1.55
CA TYR A 145 7.06 -6.89 2.98
C TYR A 145 8.26 -5.99 3.29
N SER A 146 8.13 -5.15 4.30
CA SER A 146 9.18 -4.21 4.69
C SER A 146 9.19 -3.98 6.19
N TYR A 147 10.36 -3.60 6.73
CA TYR A 147 10.52 -3.18 8.11
C TYR A 147 10.87 -1.70 8.17
N SER A 148 10.19 -0.97 9.02
CA SER A 148 10.44 0.46 9.25
C SER A 148 10.01 0.85 10.66
N GLN A 149 10.80 1.63 11.36
CA GLN A 149 10.49 2.20 12.67
C GLN A 149 9.94 1.19 13.70
N GLY A 150 10.53 0.00 13.77
CA GLY A 150 10.14 -1.04 14.74
C GLY A 150 8.90 -1.87 14.34
N LYS A 151 8.37 -1.69 13.12
CA LYS A 151 7.15 -2.39 12.65
C LYS A 151 7.36 -3.00 11.27
N TYR A 152 6.60 -4.04 11.00
CA TYR A 152 6.52 -4.69 9.69
C TYR A 152 5.28 -4.24 8.94
N TYR A 153 5.45 -4.04 7.64
CA TYR A 153 4.40 -3.56 6.74
C TYR A 153 4.32 -4.42 5.49
N VAL A 154 3.17 -4.36 4.84
CA VAL A 154 2.97 -4.89 3.50
C VAL A 154 2.66 -3.74 2.55
N THR A 155 3.23 -3.77 1.35
CA THR A 155 2.86 -2.93 0.22
C THR A 155 2.23 -3.81 -0.84
N ILE A 156 1.00 -3.48 -1.23
CA ILE A 156 0.17 -4.23 -2.17
C ILE A 156 0.24 -3.57 -3.54
N CYS A 157 0.60 -4.34 -4.56
CA CYS A 157 0.54 -3.93 -5.95
C CYS A 157 -0.69 -4.56 -6.60
N ALA A 158 -1.60 -3.75 -7.14
CA ALA A 158 -2.84 -4.21 -7.72
C ALA A 158 -3.11 -3.57 -9.09
N GLU A 159 -3.80 -4.31 -9.97
CA GLU A 159 -4.25 -3.83 -11.28
C GLU A 159 -5.72 -4.21 -11.49
N TYR A 160 -6.46 -3.36 -12.18
CA TYR A 160 -7.86 -3.64 -12.47
C TYR A 160 -7.99 -4.63 -13.64
N THR A 161 -8.69 -5.73 -13.41
CA THR A 161 -8.93 -6.77 -14.43
C THR A 161 -10.40 -6.92 -14.80
N GLY A 162 -11.30 -6.36 -14.00
CA GLY A 162 -12.74 -6.56 -14.08
C GLY A 162 -13.21 -7.92 -13.57
N LYS A 163 -12.32 -8.76 -13.05
CA LYS A 163 -12.65 -10.10 -12.52
C LYS A 163 -12.72 -10.05 -11.00
N ALA A 164 -13.92 -9.99 -10.46
CA ALA A 164 -14.16 -10.05 -9.03
C ALA A 164 -14.29 -11.50 -8.52
N TYR A 165 -13.81 -11.78 -7.31
CA TYR A 165 -14.05 -13.02 -6.59
C TYR A 165 -14.01 -12.80 -5.07
N GLU A 166 -14.66 -13.71 -4.32
CA GLU A 166 -14.59 -13.71 -2.87
C GLU A 166 -13.30 -14.42 -2.41
N PRO A 167 -12.41 -13.71 -1.71
CA PRO A 167 -11.19 -14.31 -1.19
C PRO A 167 -11.49 -15.25 -0.02
N THR A 168 -10.66 -16.27 0.13
CA THR A 168 -10.62 -17.06 1.35
C THR A 168 -10.23 -16.22 2.56
N LEU A 169 -10.49 -16.72 3.78
CA LEU A 169 -10.03 -16.09 5.02
C LEU A 169 -8.52 -15.80 4.98
N TYR A 170 -7.73 -16.74 4.48
CA TYR A 170 -6.26 -16.63 4.42
C TYR A 170 -5.82 -15.56 3.42
N GLU A 171 -6.37 -15.55 2.21
CA GLU A 171 -6.07 -14.53 1.20
C GLU A 171 -6.44 -13.14 1.67
N ARG A 172 -7.58 -13.00 2.35
CA ARG A 172 -8.01 -11.73 2.91
C ARG A 172 -7.05 -11.23 3.98
N GLU A 173 -6.74 -12.05 4.97
CA GLU A 173 -6.01 -11.60 6.16
C GLU A 173 -4.49 -11.58 6.00
N LEU A 174 -3.94 -12.50 5.21
CA LEU A 174 -2.49 -12.69 5.07
C LEU A 174 -1.96 -12.37 3.68
N GLY A 175 -2.81 -12.41 2.65
CA GLY A 175 -2.44 -12.36 1.25
C GLY A 175 -2.38 -13.75 0.63
N ARG A 176 -2.12 -13.81 -0.68
CA ARG A 176 -2.04 -15.07 -1.41
C ARG A 176 -0.75 -15.80 -1.07
N ALA A 177 -0.83 -17.13 -0.94
CA ALA A 177 0.30 -17.97 -0.53
C ALA A 177 1.56 -17.75 -1.40
N GLU A 178 1.38 -17.51 -2.69
CA GLU A 178 2.47 -17.27 -3.65
C GLU A 178 3.29 -15.99 -3.36
N PHE A 179 2.76 -15.05 -2.55
CA PHE A 179 3.46 -13.83 -2.13
C PHE A 179 4.08 -13.95 -0.74
N LEU A 180 3.79 -15.02 -0.01
CA LEU A 180 4.33 -15.28 1.33
C LEU A 180 5.71 -15.97 1.23
N ASP A 181 6.73 -15.16 0.98
CA ASP A 181 8.11 -15.65 0.93
C ASP A 181 8.66 -15.86 2.36
N THR A 182 8.57 -17.09 2.85
CA THR A 182 9.09 -17.47 4.17
C THR A 182 10.64 -17.52 4.25
N GLY A 183 11.33 -17.38 3.13
CA GLY A 183 12.78 -17.14 3.08
C GLY A 183 13.14 -15.67 3.34
N CYS A 184 12.18 -14.74 3.24
CA CYS A 184 12.37 -13.32 3.46
C CYS A 184 12.17 -12.95 4.93
N ALA A 185 13.14 -12.26 5.54
CA ALA A 185 13.10 -11.85 6.95
C ALA A 185 11.94 -10.89 7.25
N GLU A 186 11.63 -9.97 6.34
CA GLU A 186 10.53 -9.01 6.47
C GLU A 186 9.16 -9.69 6.40
N CYS A 187 9.01 -10.67 5.52
CA CYS A 187 7.78 -11.49 5.43
C CYS A 187 7.57 -12.26 6.73
N ASN A 188 8.61 -12.95 7.23
CA ASN A 188 8.54 -13.66 8.50
C ASN A 188 8.19 -12.74 9.67
N GLY A 189 8.83 -11.58 9.74
CA GLY A 189 8.54 -10.59 10.78
C GLY A 189 7.11 -10.05 10.70
N TYR A 190 6.58 -9.85 9.50
CA TYR A 190 5.18 -9.49 9.29
C TYR A 190 4.24 -10.61 9.77
N LEU A 191 4.49 -11.86 9.42
CA LEU A 191 3.70 -13.01 9.88
C LEU A 191 3.73 -13.15 11.41
N ASP A 192 4.90 -12.93 12.04
CA ASP A 192 5.03 -12.89 13.51
C ASP A 192 4.20 -11.79 14.15
N ALA A 193 4.19 -10.62 13.55
CA ALA A 193 3.36 -9.51 14.02
C ALA A 193 1.87 -9.86 13.91
N ARG A 194 1.44 -10.52 12.81
CA ARG A 194 0.06 -10.98 12.63
C ARG A 194 -0.32 -12.08 13.64
N LEU A 195 0.56 -13.04 13.90
CA LEU A 195 0.35 -14.04 14.94
C LEU A 195 0.00 -13.42 16.30
N ARG A 196 0.80 -12.44 16.75
CA ARG A 196 0.56 -11.76 18.03
C ARG A 196 -0.80 -11.03 18.06
N VAL A 197 -1.21 -10.46 16.93
CA VAL A 197 -2.53 -9.81 16.80
C VAL A 197 -3.65 -10.84 16.95
N TYR A 198 -3.57 -11.97 16.24
CA TYR A 198 -4.60 -13.01 16.30
C TYR A 198 -4.67 -13.68 17.68
N GLU A 199 -3.52 -13.94 18.32
CA GLU A 199 -3.49 -14.41 19.72
C GLU A 199 -4.22 -13.46 20.68
N LYS A 200 -3.95 -12.15 20.53
CA LYS A 200 -4.58 -11.13 21.37
C LYS A 200 -6.10 -11.07 21.14
N ILE A 201 -6.55 -11.09 19.90
CA ILE A 201 -7.97 -11.07 19.54
C ILE A 201 -8.66 -12.35 20.05
N ALA A 202 -8.07 -13.52 19.80
CA ALA A 202 -8.62 -14.80 20.24
C ALA A 202 -8.75 -14.89 21.77
N ARG A 203 -7.78 -14.34 22.49
CA ARG A 203 -7.86 -14.27 23.96
C ARG A 203 -9.02 -13.36 24.40
N GLY A 204 -9.12 -12.14 23.84
CA GLY A 204 -10.19 -11.21 24.20
C GLY A 204 -11.58 -11.77 23.90
N LYS A 205 -11.78 -12.45 22.77
CA LYS A 205 -13.04 -13.14 22.43
C LYS A 205 -13.39 -14.21 23.47
N ARG A 206 -12.44 -15.07 23.83
CA ARG A 206 -12.67 -16.14 24.85
C ARG A 206 -13.03 -15.57 26.22
N GLU A 207 -12.35 -14.50 26.63
CA GLU A 207 -12.66 -13.80 27.89
C GLU A 207 -14.06 -13.17 27.86
N GLY A 208 -14.54 -12.75 26.67
CA GLY A 208 -15.91 -12.27 26.43
C GLY A 208 -16.95 -13.35 26.20
N GLY A 209 -16.57 -14.64 26.21
CA GLY A 209 -17.47 -15.76 25.94
C GLY A 209 -17.80 -15.97 24.46
N GLU A 210 -17.01 -15.39 23.54
CA GLU A 210 -17.17 -15.52 22.10
C GLU A 210 -16.24 -16.60 21.52
N GLU A 211 -16.65 -17.20 20.41
CA GLU A 211 -15.80 -18.13 19.66
C GLU A 211 -14.72 -17.38 18.85
N ALA A 212 -13.52 -17.93 18.79
CA ALA A 212 -12.37 -17.36 18.09
C ALA A 212 -11.90 -18.27 16.93
N CYS A 213 -12.86 -18.78 16.13
CA CYS A 213 -12.59 -19.76 15.09
C CYS A 213 -11.65 -19.24 14.00
N ASP A 214 -11.91 -18.05 13.47
CA ASP A 214 -11.09 -17.45 12.40
C ASP A 214 -9.67 -17.20 12.88
N GLU A 215 -9.49 -16.66 14.07
CA GLU A 215 -8.17 -16.37 14.65
C GLU A 215 -7.38 -17.65 14.92
N ALA A 216 -8.05 -18.73 15.32
CA ALA A 216 -7.42 -20.02 15.53
C ALA A 216 -6.94 -20.64 14.20
N LEU A 217 -7.77 -20.54 13.14
CA LEU A 217 -7.41 -20.99 11.79
C LEU A 217 -6.22 -20.21 11.24
N LEU A 218 -6.22 -18.89 11.34
CA LEU A 218 -5.13 -18.02 10.90
C LEU A 218 -3.84 -18.30 11.67
N TYR A 219 -3.94 -18.47 12.98
CA TYR A 219 -2.79 -18.84 13.83
C TYR A 219 -2.18 -20.17 13.38
N GLN A 220 -3.02 -21.21 13.19
CA GLN A 220 -2.53 -22.51 12.77
C GLN A 220 -1.91 -22.45 11.37
N TYR A 221 -2.54 -21.77 10.44
CA TYR A 221 -2.02 -21.61 9.07
C TYR A 221 -0.63 -20.98 9.04
N ILE A 222 -0.39 -19.90 9.80
CA ILE A 222 0.94 -19.27 9.86
C ILE A 222 1.96 -20.24 10.50
N LYS A 223 1.56 -21.02 11.50
CA LYS A 223 2.44 -22.04 12.12
C LYS A 223 2.84 -23.12 11.13
N ASP A 224 1.93 -23.55 10.28
CA ASP A 224 2.18 -24.62 9.32
C ASP A 224 3.07 -24.14 8.16
N LEU A 225 2.84 -22.91 7.65
CA LEU A 225 3.74 -22.27 6.67
C LEU A 225 5.20 -22.24 7.12
N ARG A 226 5.47 -22.24 8.43
CA ARG A 226 6.81 -22.18 8.99
C ARG A 226 7.46 -23.54 9.26
N LYS A 227 6.70 -24.63 9.23
CA LYS A 227 7.24 -25.98 9.40
C LYS A 227 7.76 -26.58 8.10
N GLU A 228 7.37 -25.99 6.97
CA GLU A 228 7.79 -26.42 5.63
C GLU A 228 9.19 -25.89 5.24
N ILE A 229 9.90 -25.24 6.18
CA ILE A 229 11.26 -24.78 6.06
C ILE A 229 12.17 -25.68 6.92
#